data_2f1bb5f0a1f7fdca5883ba7bdc681ca5
#
_entry.id   2f1bb5f0a1f7fdca5883ba7bdc681ca5
#
_cell.length_a   1.000
_cell.length_b   1.000
_cell.length_c   1.000
_cell.angle_alpha   90.00
_cell.angle_beta   90.00
_cell.angle_gamma   90.00
#
_symmetry.space_group_name_H-M   'P 1'
#
loop_
_entity.id
_entity.type
_entity.pdbx_description
1 polymer ?
#
loop_
_entity_poly.entity_id
_entity_poly.type
_entity_poly.pdbx_seq_one_letter_code
_entity_poly.pdbx_strand_id
1 'polypeptide(L)'
;MSDLNFNNPKGSPLLYLREDKVKESLNTFFNVSKNFEKIITDKINNDIFGIADIRCLLIINLNPGIIFNELMEELDISKQSLNRVLKKLIHNNFIIQKINSEDARKKNLYLSNQTNKMLDNILEPILNDISEAFQKSGSNSVQGFNQIINNILKRKKNDS
;
A
#
# COMPACT_ATOMS: atom_id res chain seq x y z
N MET A 1 -0.27 -7.45 26.84
CA MET A 1 0.99 -8.00 26.33
C MET A 1 0.79 -9.51 26.22
N SER A 2 0.53 -10.03 25.04
CA SER A 2 0.44 -11.48 24.83
C SER A 2 1.86 -12.03 24.82
N ASP A 3 2.16 -12.90 25.77
CA ASP A 3 3.41 -13.66 25.80
C ASP A 3 3.57 -14.45 24.48
N LEU A 4 4.35 -13.92 23.58
CA LEU A 4 4.82 -14.68 22.42
C LEU A 4 5.75 -15.75 22.98
N ASN A 5 5.21 -16.94 23.19
CA ASN A 5 5.95 -18.07 23.70
C ASN A 5 6.88 -18.58 22.60
N PHE A 6 8.10 -18.09 22.58
CA PHE A 6 9.15 -18.46 21.62
C PHE A 6 9.75 -19.86 21.86
N ASN A 7 9.26 -20.58 22.89
CA ASN A 7 9.75 -21.91 23.22
C ASN A 7 8.82 -22.98 22.62
N ASN A 8 9.27 -23.62 21.54
CA ASN A 8 8.66 -24.83 21.04
C ASN A 8 9.28 -26.05 21.76
N PRO A 9 8.52 -26.80 22.61
CA PRO A 9 9.08 -27.88 23.42
C PRO A 9 9.46 -29.16 22.66
N LYS A 10 9.26 -29.22 21.35
CA LYS A 10 9.55 -30.43 20.54
C LYS A 10 10.27 -30.10 19.24
N GLY A 11 11.49 -29.61 19.30
CA GLY A 11 12.32 -29.42 18.10
C GLY A 11 13.40 -28.36 18.27
N SER A 12 14.38 -28.30 17.36
CA SER A 12 15.33 -27.20 17.27
C SER A 12 14.57 -25.88 17.28
N PRO A 13 14.98 -24.88 18.07
CA PRO A 13 14.29 -23.60 18.11
C PRO A 13 14.18 -23.08 16.67
N LEU A 14 12.96 -22.73 16.26
CA LEU A 14 12.71 -22.12 14.95
C LEU A 14 13.46 -20.79 14.92
N LEU A 15 14.67 -20.80 14.38
CA LEU A 15 15.64 -19.70 14.46
C LEU A 15 15.05 -18.36 13.97
N TYR A 16 14.13 -18.43 13.01
CA TYR A 16 13.44 -17.25 12.48
C TYR A 16 12.39 -16.64 13.45
N LEU A 17 11.98 -17.35 14.52
CA LEU A 17 11.08 -16.84 15.56
C LEU A 17 11.84 -16.22 16.73
N ARG A 18 13.16 -16.26 16.75
CA ARG A 18 13.91 -15.56 17.78
C ARG A 18 13.67 -14.07 17.71
N GLU A 19 13.54 -13.42 18.85
CA GLU A 19 13.21 -12.00 18.95
C GLU A 19 14.16 -11.09 18.15
N ASP A 20 15.46 -11.40 18.19
CA ASP A 20 16.47 -10.68 17.41
C ASP A 20 16.21 -10.79 15.89
N LYS A 21 15.82 -11.98 15.40
CA LYS A 21 15.51 -12.20 13.98
C LYS A 21 14.21 -11.54 13.55
N VAL A 22 13.22 -11.51 14.42
CA VAL A 22 11.97 -10.78 14.16
C VAL A 22 12.23 -9.27 14.12
N LYS A 23 13.07 -8.73 15.01
CA LYS A 23 13.50 -7.32 14.98
C LYS A 23 14.29 -6.97 13.71
N GLU A 24 15.20 -7.86 13.25
CA GLU A 24 15.90 -7.70 11.97
C GLU A 24 14.91 -7.62 10.79
N SER A 25 13.91 -8.50 10.77
CA SER A 25 12.86 -8.50 9.73
C SER A 25 12.05 -7.20 9.75
N LEU A 26 11.65 -6.72 10.93
CA LEU A 26 10.98 -5.43 11.09
C LEU A 26 11.81 -4.28 10.54
N ASN A 27 13.11 -4.23 10.87
CA ASN A 27 14.01 -3.20 10.34
C ASN A 27 14.13 -3.29 8.81
N THR A 28 14.13 -4.52 8.26
CA THR A 28 14.13 -4.73 6.81
C THR A 28 12.88 -4.14 6.14
N PHE A 29 11.69 -4.34 6.71
CA PHE A 29 10.45 -3.72 6.22
C PHE A 29 10.52 -2.20 6.22
N PHE A 30 11.03 -1.60 7.29
CA PHE A 30 11.22 -0.14 7.35
C PHE A 30 12.19 0.36 6.28
N ASN A 31 13.30 -0.34 6.04
CA ASN A 31 14.27 0.03 5.02
C ASN A 31 13.68 -0.06 3.60
N VAL A 32 12.90 -1.11 3.31
CA VAL A 32 12.20 -1.25 2.02
C VAL A 32 11.20 -0.11 1.83
N SER A 33 10.35 0.16 2.83
CA SER A 33 9.38 1.27 2.77
C SER A 33 10.06 2.60 2.53
N LYS A 34 11.13 2.90 3.28
CA LYS A 34 11.92 4.13 3.12
C LYS A 34 12.54 4.25 1.72
N ASN A 35 13.03 3.14 1.15
CA ASN A 35 13.59 3.13 -0.19
C ASN A 35 12.52 3.46 -1.24
N PHE A 36 11.34 2.84 -1.16
CA PHE A 36 10.22 3.12 -2.06
C PHE A 36 9.75 4.58 -1.95
N GLU A 37 9.62 5.09 -0.72
CA GLU A 37 9.26 6.49 -0.51
C GLU A 37 10.29 7.44 -1.13
N LYS A 38 11.57 7.14 -1.01
CA LYS A 38 12.65 7.94 -1.65
C LYS A 38 12.52 7.92 -3.17
N ILE A 39 12.35 6.74 -3.79
CA ILE A 39 12.19 6.62 -5.24
C ILE A 39 10.99 7.45 -5.72
N ILE A 40 9.85 7.38 -5.01
CA ILE A 40 8.67 8.18 -5.35
C ILE A 40 8.99 9.67 -5.21
N THR A 41 9.58 10.08 -4.09
CA THR A 41 9.89 11.50 -3.79
C THR A 41 10.83 12.09 -4.83
N ASP A 42 11.81 11.33 -5.30
CA ASP A 42 12.76 11.78 -6.32
C ASP A 42 12.10 11.98 -7.71
N LYS A 43 10.95 11.34 -7.95
CA LYS A 43 10.21 11.42 -9.23
C LYS A 43 9.02 12.37 -9.23
N ILE A 44 8.53 12.79 -8.08
CA ILE A 44 7.39 13.71 -7.97
C ILE A 44 7.84 15.16 -7.83
N ASN A 45 6.97 16.08 -8.27
CA ASN A 45 7.09 17.48 -7.88
C ASN A 45 6.49 17.64 -6.47
N ASN A 46 7.33 17.83 -5.47
CA ASN A 46 6.95 17.93 -4.06
C ASN A 46 6.01 19.11 -3.75
N ASP A 47 5.95 20.12 -4.61
CA ASP A 47 5.00 21.23 -4.48
C ASP A 47 3.56 20.81 -4.80
N ILE A 48 3.42 19.75 -5.62
CA ILE A 48 2.12 19.27 -6.08
C ILE A 48 1.71 17.99 -5.35
N PHE A 49 2.64 17.05 -5.16
CA PHE A 49 2.35 15.72 -4.63
C PHE A 49 3.14 15.39 -3.37
N GLY A 50 2.52 14.63 -2.47
CA GLY A 50 3.18 13.91 -1.40
C GLY A 50 2.93 12.40 -1.51
N ILE A 51 3.59 11.62 -0.69
CA ILE A 51 3.44 10.16 -0.64
C ILE A 51 1.97 9.73 -0.46
N ALA A 52 1.22 10.44 0.39
CA ALA A 52 -0.20 10.16 0.61
C ALA A 52 -1.05 10.33 -0.66
N ASP A 53 -0.71 11.29 -1.52
CA ASP A 53 -1.40 11.50 -2.79
C ASP A 53 -1.10 10.34 -3.74
N ILE A 54 0.15 9.91 -3.86
CA ILE A 54 0.55 8.77 -4.71
C ILE A 54 -0.11 7.47 -4.23
N ARG A 55 -0.17 7.22 -2.91
CA ARG A 55 -0.89 6.07 -2.36
C ARG A 55 -2.38 6.11 -2.70
N CYS A 56 -3.00 7.28 -2.60
CA CYS A 56 -4.40 7.47 -2.97
C CYS A 56 -4.64 7.17 -4.46
N LEU A 57 -3.79 7.70 -5.34
CA LEU A 57 -3.86 7.44 -6.78
C LEU A 57 -3.65 5.96 -7.10
N LEU A 58 -2.70 5.28 -6.45
CA LEU A 58 -2.44 3.85 -6.64
C LEU A 58 -3.66 3.00 -6.27
N ILE A 59 -4.32 3.28 -5.15
CA ILE A 59 -5.52 2.52 -4.75
C ILE A 59 -6.66 2.73 -5.75
N ILE A 60 -6.87 3.95 -6.24
CA ILE A 60 -7.89 4.23 -7.27
C ILE A 60 -7.54 3.55 -8.61
N ASN A 61 -6.26 3.49 -8.96
CA ASN A 61 -5.79 2.77 -10.16
C ASN A 61 -6.08 1.26 -10.07
N LEU A 62 -5.83 0.65 -8.91
CA LEU A 62 -6.09 -0.77 -8.65
C LEU A 62 -7.59 -1.10 -8.55
N ASN A 63 -8.42 -0.13 -8.14
CA ASN A 63 -9.86 -0.29 -7.92
C ASN A 63 -10.64 0.83 -8.65
N PRO A 64 -10.70 0.82 -9.99
CA PRO A 64 -11.41 1.85 -10.75
C PRO A 64 -12.90 1.89 -10.38
N GLY A 65 -13.40 3.06 -10.00
CA GLY A 65 -14.77 3.23 -9.54
C GLY A 65 -14.95 3.10 -8.03
N ILE A 66 -13.88 2.94 -7.26
CA ILE A 66 -13.92 2.95 -5.79
C ILE A 66 -14.66 4.16 -5.26
N ILE A 67 -15.48 3.98 -4.23
CA ILE A 67 -16.20 5.07 -3.57
C ILE A 67 -15.42 5.60 -2.36
N PHE A 68 -15.82 6.78 -1.86
CA PHE A 68 -15.14 7.48 -0.78
C PHE A 68 -14.88 6.61 0.47
N ASN A 69 -15.90 5.87 0.93
CA ASN A 69 -15.78 5.07 2.17
C ASN A 69 -14.80 3.91 2.00
N GLU A 70 -14.87 3.20 0.88
CA GLU A 70 -13.94 2.11 0.56
C GLU A 70 -12.49 2.62 0.47
N LEU A 71 -12.29 3.76 -0.20
CA LEU A 71 -10.96 4.38 -0.30
C LEU A 71 -10.42 4.81 1.08
N MET A 72 -11.29 5.31 1.96
CA MET A 72 -10.93 5.69 3.32
C MET A 72 -10.48 4.48 4.14
N GLU A 73 -11.20 3.36 4.02
CA GLU A 73 -10.86 2.10 4.68
C GLU A 73 -9.53 1.51 4.16
N GLU A 74 -9.34 1.51 2.83
CA GLU A 74 -8.10 1.00 2.22
C GLU A 74 -6.87 1.84 2.59
N LEU A 75 -7.02 3.16 2.74
CA LEU A 75 -5.95 4.06 3.15
C LEU A 75 -5.70 4.06 4.66
N ASP A 76 -6.65 3.56 5.46
CA ASP A 76 -6.63 3.59 6.94
C ASP A 76 -6.37 5.02 7.47
N ILE A 77 -7.14 6.00 6.95
CA ILE A 77 -7.02 7.42 7.31
C ILE A 77 -8.36 8.03 7.68
N SER A 78 -8.33 9.15 8.42
CA SER A 78 -9.54 9.86 8.81
C SER A 78 -10.25 10.47 7.58
N LYS A 79 -11.59 10.61 7.70
CA LYS A 79 -12.43 11.31 6.71
C LYS A 79 -11.90 12.70 6.36
N GLN A 80 -11.41 13.45 7.36
CA GLN A 80 -10.86 14.78 7.16
C GLN A 80 -9.57 14.75 6.31
N SER A 81 -8.68 13.79 6.58
CA SER A 81 -7.44 13.60 5.82
C SER A 81 -7.74 13.22 4.37
N LEU A 82 -8.65 12.28 4.14
CA LEU A 82 -9.04 11.88 2.80
C LEU A 82 -9.69 13.03 2.03
N ASN A 83 -10.59 13.80 2.65
CA ASN A 83 -11.19 14.95 2.00
C ASN A 83 -10.15 15.98 1.53
N ARG A 84 -9.10 16.22 2.33
CA ARG A 84 -8.03 17.15 1.95
C ARG A 84 -7.26 16.64 0.73
N VAL A 85 -6.90 15.35 0.71
CA VAL A 85 -6.21 14.71 -0.41
C VAL A 85 -7.07 14.75 -1.67
N LEU A 86 -8.32 14.28 -1.59
CA LEU A 86 -9.24 14.22 -2.73
C LEU A 86 -9.55 15.61 -3.29
N LYS A 87 -9.79 16.60 -2.43
CA LYS A 87 -10.05 17.98 -2.89
C LYS A 87 -8.92 18.51 -3.76
N LYS A 88 -7.67 18.28 -3.34
CA LYS A 88 -6.48 18.68 -4.11
C LYS A 88 -6.39 17.93 -5.44
N LEU A 89 -6.54 16.60 -5.42
CA LEU A 89 -6.38 15.76 -6.60
C LEU A 89 -7.50 15.98 -7.64
N ILE A 90 -8.72 16.22 -7.18
CA ILE A 90 -9.86 16.55 -8.07
C ILE A 90 -9.69 17.94 -8.66
N HIS A 91 -9.31 18.94 -7.85
CA HIS A 91 -9.10 20.31 -8.31
C HIS A 91 -8.04 20.38 -9.42
N ASN A 92 -7.02 19.55 -9.35
CA ASN A 92 -5.95 19.48 -10.36
C ASN A 92 -6.25 18.48 -11.49
N ASN A 93 -7.48 17.99 -11.62
CA ASN A 93 -7.92 17.05 -12.65
C ASN A 93 -7.17 15.70 -12.69
N PHE A 94 -6.59 15.27 -11.58
CA PHE A 94 -5.97 13.95 -11.46
C PHE A 94 -7.01 12.85 -11.28
N ILE A 95 -8.12 13.15 -10.60
CA ILE A 95 -9.24 12.24 -10.32
C ILE A 95 -10.51 12.77 -11.01
N ILE A 96 -11.20 11.86 -11.68
CA ILE A 96 -12.51 12.06 -12.29
C ILE A 96 -13.56 11.45 -11.39
N GLN A 97 -14.62 12.21 -11.07
CA GLN A 97 -15.78 11.73 -10.33
C GLN A 97 -16.94 11.44 -11.28
N LYS A 98 -17.56 10.26 -11.15
CA LYS A 98 -18.81 9.93 -11.84
C LYS A 98 -19.88 9.60 -10.80
N ILE A 99 -21.12 10.00 -11.05
CA ILE A 99 -22.25 9.63 -10.20
C ILE A 99 -22.41 8.11 -10.24
N ASN A 100 -22.59 7.49 -9.08
CA ASN A 100 -22.82 6.05 -9.01
C ASN A 100 -24.21 5.73 -9.59
N SER A 101 -24.30 4.65 -10.39
CA SER A 101 -25.55 4.27 -11.08
C SER A 101 -26.64 3.74 -10.13
N GLU A 102 -26.25 3.19 -8.99
CA GLU A 102 -27.14 2.58 -8.01
C GLU A 102 -27.54 3.56 -6.89
N ASP A 103 -26.65 4.49 -6.54
CA ASP A 103 -26.89 5.49 -5.50
C ASP A 103 -26.29 6.84 -5.91
N ALA A 104 -27.15 7.75 -6.35
CA ALA A 104 -26.75 9.09 -6.80
C ALA A 104 -26.07 9.96 -5.73
N ARG A 105 -26.10 9.56 -4.45
CA ARG A 105 -25.38 10.23 -3.34
C ARG A 105 -23.91 9.86 -3.33
N LYS A 106 -23.55 8.74 -3.97
CA LYS A 106 -22.17 8.22 -4.06
C LYS A 106 -21.52 8.70 -5.34
N LYS A 107 -20.22 8.86 -5.29
CA LYS A 107 -19.39 9.18 -6.45
C LYS A 107 -18.33 8.13 -6.61
N ASN A 108 -18.25 7.58 -7.81
CA ASN A 108 -17.20 6.66 -8.21
C ASN A 108 -15.99 7.47 -8.65
N LEU A 109 -14.82 7.06 -8.18
CA LEU A 109 -13.54 7.73 -8.43
C LEU A 109 -12.76 6.97 -9.50
N TYR A 110 -12.20 7.72 -10.44
CA TYR A 110 -11.37 7.19 -11.52
C TYR A 110 -10.16 8.09 -11.71
N LEU A 111 -9.05 7.55 -12.19
CA LEU A 111 -7.94 8.39 -12.64
C LEU A 111 -8.20 8.92 -14.06
N SER A 112 -7.69 10.12 -14.36
CA SER A 112 -7.62 10.57 -15.75
C SER A 112 -6.55 9.75 -16.50
N ASN A 113 -6.67 9.68 -17.85
CA ASN A 113 -5.67 8.96 -18.68
C ASN A 113 -4.25 9.53 -18.49
N GLN A 114 -4.15 10.85 -18.30
CA GLN A 114 -2.87 11.51 -18.05
C GLN A 114 -2.31 11.09 -16.67
N THR A 115 -3.16 10.98 -15.66
CA THR A 115 -2.77 10.56 -14.32
C THR A 115 -2.31 9.11 -14.30
N ASN A 116 -2.98 8.21 -15.02
CA ASN A 116 -2.53 6.82 -15.14
C ASN A 116 -1.09 6.76 -15.68
N LYS A 117 -0.82 7.43 -16.81
CA LYS A 117 0.53 7.47 -17.39
C LYS A 117 1.58 8.07 -16.46
N MET A 118 1.22 9.14 -15.74
CA MET A 118 2.10 9.76 -14.76
C MET A 118 2.41 8.79 -13.60
N LEU A 119 1.39 8.12 -13.07
CA LEU A 119 1.54 7.15 -11.98
C LEU A 119 2.42 5.97 -12.41
N ASP A 120 2.19 5.42 -13.61
CA ASP A 120 3.01 4.35 -14.18
C ASP A 120 4.49 4.76 -14.24
N ASN A 121 4.80 5.97 -14.74
CA ASN A 121 6.17 6.47 -14.80
C ASN A 121 6.82 6.67 -13.41
N ILE A 122 6.04 7.09 -12.41
CA ILE A 122 6.53 7.25 -11.02
C ILE A 122 6.85 5.89 -10.42
N LEU A 123 5.99 4.90 -10.62
CA LEU A 123 6.09 3.58 -9.99
C LEU A 123 7.00 2.60 -10.73
N GLU A 124 7.29 2.84 -12.03
CA GLU A 124 8.06 1.93 -12.88
C GLU A 124 9.34 1.37 -12.21
N PRO A 125 10.23 2.17 -11.57
CA PRO A 125 11.43 1.60 -10.96
C PRO A 125 11.12 0.63 -9.83
N ILE A 126 10.12 0.94 -9.00
CA ILE A 126 9.70 0.09 -7.88
C ILE A 126 9.10 -1.22 -8.42
N LEU A 127 8.26 -1.13 -9.47
CA LEU A 127 7.65 -2.30 -10.09
C LEU A 127 8.70 -3.20 -10.73
N ASN A 128 9.74 -2.63 -11.35
CA ASN A 128 10.85 -3.37 -11.92
C ASN A 128 11.66 -4.08 -10.83
N ASP A 129 12.01 -3.38 -9.74
CA ASP A 129 12.74 -3.96 -8.60
C ASP A 129 11.97 -5.13 -7.97
N ILE A 130 10.66 -4.96 -7.74
CA ILE A 130 9.79 -6.01 -7.18
C ILE A 130 9.70 -7.19 -8.16
N SER A 131 9.48 -6.93 -9.45
CA SER A 131 9.36 -7.96 -10.47
C SER A 131 10.64 -8.79 -10.60
N GLU A 132 11.79 -8.13 -10.61
CA GLU A 132 13.09 -8.79 -10.65
C GLU A 132 13.33 -9.65 -9.39
N ALA A 133 13.00 -9.12 -8.21
CA ALA A 133 13.09 -9.86 -6.95
C ALA A 133 12.18 -11.10 -6.97
N PHE A 134 10.95 -10.98 -7.47
CA PHE A 134 10.01 -12.11 -7.60
C PHE A 134 10.52 -13.18 -8.56
N GLN A 135 11.05 -12.77 -9.72
CA GLN A 135 11.63 -13.70 -10.69
C GLN A 135 12.81 -14.47 -10.11
N LYS A 136 13.73 -13.78 -9.42
CA LYS A 136 14.90 -14.39 -8.80
C LYS A 136 14.55 -15.35 -7.66
N SER A 137 13.48 -15.04 -6.91
CA SER A 137 13.07 -15.82 -5.75
C SER A 137 12.26 -17.06 -6.08
N GLY A 138 11.56 -17.05 -7.22
CA GLY A 138 10.70 -18.13 -7.67
C GLY A 138 9.32 -18.18 -6.97
N SER A 139 8.41 -18.94 -7.56
CA SER A 139 6.99 -18.96 -7.21
C SER A 139 6.71 -19.30 -5.74
N ASN A 140 7.37 -20.32 -5.19
CA ASN A 140 7.14 -20.75 -3.80
C ASN A 140 7.52 -19.67 -2.78
N SER A 141 8.62 -18.95 -3.02
CA SER A 141 9.06 -17.86 -2.15
C SER A 141 8.11 -16.67 -2.21
N VAL A 142 7.60 -16.34 -3.39
CA VAL A 142 6.60 -15.28 -3.59
C VAL A 142 5.28 -15.62 -2.89
N GLN A 143 4.81 -16.88 -2.98
CA GLN A 143 3.63 -17.33 -2.25
C GLN A 143 3.82 -17.23 -0.73
N GLY A 144 4.97 -17.68 -0.21
CA GLY A 144 5.31 -17.58 1.20
C GLY A 144 5.37 -16.13 1.68
N PHE A 145 5.99 -15.24 0.92
CA PHE A 145 6.01 -13.80 1.19
C PHE A 145 4.61 -13.21 1.26
N ASN A 146 3.77 -13.47 0.26
CA ASN A 146 2.38 -12.98 0.25
C ASN A 146 1.58 -13.51 1.44
N GLN A 147 1.79 -14.77 1.83
CA GLN A 147 1.14 -15.35 3.00
C GLN A 147 1.56 -14.64 4.29
N ILE A 148 2.85 -14.32 4.47
CA ILE A 148 3.36 -13.59 5.63
C ILE A 148 2.74 -12.20 5.70
N ILE A 149 2.78 -11.43 4.59
CA ILE A 149 2.21 -10.09 4.52
C ILE A 149 0.71 -10.10 4.84
N ASN A 150 -0.04 -11.02 4.23
CA ASN A 150 -1.48 -11.14 4.47
C ASN A 150 -1.78 -11.48 5.95
N ASN A 151 -0.98 -12.32 6.60
CA ASN A 151 -1.17 -12.65 8.01
C ASN A 151 -0.89 -11.45 8.93
N ILE A 152 0.09 -10.60 8.58
CA ILE A 152 0.38 -9.36 9.31
C ILE A 152 -0.79 -8.36 9.16
N LEU A 153 -1.32 -8.20 7.93
CA LEU A 153 -2.38 -7.23 7.64
C LEU A 153 -3.76 -7.65 8.19
N LYS A 154 -4.08 -8.96 8.18
CA LYS A 154 -5.37 -9.48 8.69
C LYS A 154 -5.57 -9.25 10.19
N ARG A 155 -4.51 -9.17 10.98
CA ARG A 155 -4.60 -8.88 12.43
C ARG A 155 -5.23 -7.51 12.70
N LYS A 156 -5.01 -6.52 11.84
CA LYS A 156 -5.61 -5.18 11.98
C LYS A 156 -7.13 -5.15 11.79
N LYS A 157 -7.70 -6.05 10.96
CA LYS A 157 -9.16 -6.06 10.67
C LYS A 157 -10.00 -6.76 11.76
N ASN A 158 -9.38 -7.56 12.63
CA ASN A 158 -10.09 -8.28 13.70
C ASN A 158 -10.08 -7.56 15.05
N ASP A 159 -9.28 -6.51 15.21
CA ASP A 159 -9.13 -5.73 16.45
C ASP A 159 -9.84 -4.36 16.37
N SER A 160 -10.63 -4.12 15.31
CA SER A 160 -11.43 -2.90 15.06
C SER A 160 -12.91 -3.23 15.11
#